data_ce75dedbdbfef6111c668015b3893f8b
#
_entry.id   ce75dedbdbfef6111c668015b3893f8b
#
_cell.length_a   1.000
_cell.length_b   1.000
_cell.length_c   1.000
_cell.angle_alpha   90.00
_cell.angle_beta   90.00
_cell.angle_gamma   90.00
#
_symmetry.space_group_name_H-M   'P 1'
#
loop_
_entity.id
_entity.type
_entity.pdbx_description
1 polymer ?
#
loop_
_entity_poly.entity_id
_entity_poly.type
_entity_poly.pdbx_seq_one_letter_code
_entity_poly.pdbx_strand_id
1 'polypeptide(L)'
;MQKRGKIVPAWPVLLLALLAMTALRQPLAQALRAGLDQCAQVVFPSLFPFFILTNLLLATDFPQRLASAWGGAMRRFFHAPPEGAAALAISLLGGYPMGARTAAQLAQQGTLTQCDAGRLLAFCNNTGPAIFFGLIGGTLSLPAGLLAGLYAIHILAALATGWLLRPPASPQAGPAALGQNAPGHGPAPLPVSQAVWQAFCSTARICALILAFRAVLGVLGAVLAFCAPQLAAQPIPAALAAGFLDLPNGIAALAAVPDPAAQFLLCSVFVNWAGLCIHLQTSDAVAPAALPLRYHLRGKLCQCAVAAALSGPVYCCLRGQDTAAALFAAALVLLAGFLQKIKVKVEISRGKRYNQRKKAWKRPA
;
A
#
# COMPACT_ATOMS: atom_id res chain seq x y z
N MET A 1 19.51 -12.35 30.18
CA MET A 1 18.95 -13.60 29.65
C MET A 1 17.77 -13.28 28.75
N GLN A 2 17.97 -13.31 27.44
CA GLN A 2 16.92 -13.07 26.44
C GLN A 2 16.13 -14.37 26.30
N LYS A 3 14.85 -14.38 26.65
CA LYS A 3 13.96 -15.52 26.41
C LYS A 3 13.89 -15.79 24.90
N ARG A 4 14.62 -16.79 24.42
CA ARG A 4 14.42 -17.37 23.09
C ARG A 4 12.99 -17.94 23.07
N GLY A 5 12.08 -17.25 22.41
CA GLY A 5 10.76 -17.79 22.09
C GLY A 5 10.95 -19.13 21.37
N LYS A 6 10.21 -20.16 21.77
CA LYS A 6 10.20 -21.45 21.08
C LYS A 6 9.74 -21.18 19.65
N ILE A 7 10.66 -21.23 18.70
CA ILE A 7 10.32 -21.21 17.26
C ILE A 7 9.64 -22.55 17.01
N VAL A 8 8.32 -22.51 16.80
CA VAL A 8 7.58 -23.69 16.32
C VAL A 8 8.20 -24.04 14.96
N PRO A 9 8.70 -25.27 14.76
CA PRO A 9 9.30 -25.64 13.50
C PRO A 9 8.28 -25.48 12.37
N ALA A 10 8.61 -24.73 11.32
CA ALA A 10 7.71 -24.44 10.21
C ALA A 10 7.45 -25.68 9.32
N TRP A 11 8.33 -26.68 9.37
CA TRP A 11 8.26 -27.86 8.49
C TRP A 11 6.97 -28.68 8.61
N PRO A 12 6.32 -28.88 9.79
CA PRO A 12 5.07 -29.62 9.84
C PRO A 12 3.94 -28.91 9.11
N VAL A 13 3.91 -27.58 9.22
CA VAL A 13 2.92 -26.73 8.51
C VAL A 13 3.14 -26.81 7.00
N LEU A 14 4.41 -26.75 6.56
CA LEU A 14 4.76 -26.90 5.15
C LEU A 14 4.43 -28.29 4.59
N LEU A 15 4.68 -29.34 5.38
CA LEU A 15 4.32 -30.71 5.00
C LEU A 15 2.81 -30.86 4.87
N LEU A 16 2.04 -30.35 5.84
CA LEU A 16 0.58 -30.34 5.77
C LEU A 16 0.06 -29.59 4.55
N ALA A 17 0.68 -28.44 4.23
CA ALA A 17 0.35 -27.67 3.03
C ALA A 17 0.62 -28.48 1.74
N LEU A 18 1.74 -29.18 1.65
CA LEU A 18 2.05 -30.07 0.51
C LEU A 18 1.03 -31.21 0.38
N LEU A 19 0.65 -31.83 1.48
CA LEU A 19 -0.39 -32.88 1.48
C LEU A 19 -1.75 -32.30 1.05
N ALA A 20 -2.12 -31.13 1.56
CA ALA A 20 -3.34 -30.42 1.16
C ALA A 20 -3.33 -30.08 -0.34
N MET A 21 -2.20 -29.62 -0.89
CA MET A 21 -2.06 -29.33 -2.32
C MET A 21 -2.25 -30.59 -3.18
N THR A 22 -1.77 -31.76 -2.76
CA THR A 22 -1.98 -33.01 -3.49
C THR A 22 -3.45 -33.48 -3.43
N ALA A 23 -4.09 -33.36 -2.26
CA ALA A 23 -5.50 -33.71 -2.08
C ALA A 23 -6.44 -32.76 -2.86
N LEU A 24 -6.12 -31.46 -2.90
CA LEU A 24 -6.91 -30.41 -3.54
C LEU A 24 -6.38 -30.04 -4.95
N ARG A 25 -5.73 -30.98 -5.63
CA ARG A 25 -5.07 -30.74 -6.95
C ARG A 25 -5.97 -30.09 -8.00
N GLN A 26 -7.25 -30.49 -8.07
CA GLN A 26 -8.19 -29.95 -9.08
C GLN A 26 -8.60 -28.48 -8.77
N PRO A 27 -9.11 -28.13 -7.58
CA PRO A 27 -9.36 -26.73 -7.22
C PRO A 27 -8.12 -25.86 -7.37
N LEU A 28 -6.95 -26.37 -6.97
CA LEU A 28 -5.68 -25.66 -7.09
C LEU A 28 -5.32 -25.39 -8.54
N ALA A 29 -5.41 -26.39 -9.41
CA ALA A 29 -5.13 -26.22 -10.83
C ALA A 29 -6.08 -25.23 -11.50
N GLN A 30 -7.36 -25.25 -11.17
CA GLN A 30 -8.35 -24.28 -11.67
C GLN A 30 -8.02 -22.85 -11.17
N ALA A 31 -7.70 -22.70 -9.88
CA ALA A 31 -7.31 -21.41 -9.32
C ALA A 31 -6.05 -20.85 -9.99
N LEU A 32 -5.02 -21.68 -10.21
CA LEU A 32 -3.80 -21.27 -10.88
C LEU A 32 -4.00 -20.92 -12.36
N ARG A 33 -4.83 -21.66 -13.10
CA ARG A 33 -5.20 -21.33 -14.49
C ARG A 33 -5.87 -19.95 -14.55
N ALA A 34 -6.88 -19.72 -13.73
CA ALA A 34 -7.54 -18.42 -13.64
C ALA A 34 -6.57 -17.28 -13.24
N GLY A 35 -5.58 -17.56 -12.39
CA GLY A 35 -4.51 -16.63 -12.06
C GLY A 35 -3.58 -16.35 -13.24
N LEU A 36 -3.20 -17.36 -14.00
CA LEU A 36 -2.38 -17.21 -15.22
C LEU A 36 -3.11 -16.38 -16.29
N ASP A 37 -4.39 -16.66 -16.50
CA ASP A 37 -5.22 -15.89 -17.44
C ASP A 37 -5.31 -14.42 -17.00
N GLN A 38 -5.52 -14.14 -15.73
CA GLN A 38 -5.50 -12.78 -15.18
C GLN A 38 -4.14 -12.10 -15.39
N CYS A 39 -3.03 -12.81 -15.16
CA CYS A 39 -1.69 -12.29 -15.40
C CYS A 39 -1.46 -11.96 -16.88
N ALA A 40 -1.84 -12.85 -17.78
CA ALA A 40 -1.62 -12.71 -19.22
C ALA A 40 -2.54 -11.66 -19.86
N GLN A 41 -3.83 -11.66 -19.51
CA GLN A 41 -4.84 -10.83 -20.17
C GLN A 41 -4.95 -9.43 -19.58
N VAL A 42 -4.64 -9.24 -18.29
CA VAL A 42 -4.87 -7.97 -17.58
C VAL A 42 -3.57 -7.40 -17.01
N VAL A 43 -2.86 -8.14 -16.16
CA VAL A 43 -1.74 -7.59 -15.39
C VAL A 43 -0.56 -7.23 -16.29
N PHE A 44 -0.12 -8.14 -17.14
CA PHE A 44 1.03 -7.92 -18.02
C PHE A 44 0.78 -6.78 -19.01
N PRO A 45 -0.32 -6.75 -19.79
CA PRO A 45 -0.59 -5.66 -20.71
C PRO A 45 -0.75 -4.30 -20.04
N SER A 46 -1.30 -4.26 -18.83
CA SER A 46 -1.54 -3.00 -18.12
C SER A 46 -0.29 -2.46 -17.43
N LEU A 47 0.48 -3.32 -16.74
CA LEU A 47 1.56 -2.86 -15.87
C LEU A 47 2.90 -2.76 -16.59
N PHE A 48 3.21 -3.68 -17.49
CA PHE A 48 4.53 -3.77 -18.11
C PHE A 48 4.90 -2.52 -18.92
N PRO A 49 4.06 -2.02 -19.87
CA PRO A 49 4.37 -0.79 -20.60
C PRO A 49 4.47 0.42 -19.67
N PHE A 50 3.60 0.48 -18.66
CA PHE A 50 3.60 1.58 -17.69
C PHE A 50 4.87 1.59 -16.85
N PHE A 51 5.37 0.43 -16.42
CA PHE A 51 6.62 0.33 -15.67
C PHE A 51 7.83 0.71 -16.51
N ILE A 52 7.86 0.42 -17.82
CA ILE A 52 8.93 0.87 -18.71
C ILE A 52 9.00 2.40 -18.69
N LEU A 53 7.87 3.06 -18.97
CA LEU A 53 7.81 4.52 -19.02
C LEU A 53 8.15 5.15 -17.65
N THR A 54 7.66 4.56 -16.57
CA THR A 54 7.95 5.04 -15.22
C THR A 54 9.44 4.89 -14.89
N ASN A 55 10.06 3.75 -15.20
CA ASN A 55 11.49 3.54 -14.96
C ASN A 55 12.34 4.56 -15.73
N LEU A 56 12.00 4.83 -17.00
CA LEU A 56 12.68 5.85 -17.81
C LEU A 56 12.49 7.27 -17.21
N LEU A 57 11.26 7.61 -16.80
CA LEU A 57 10.96 8.91 -16.19
C LEU A 57 11.75 9.12 -14.91
N LEU A 58 11.86 8.07 -14.07
CA LEU A 58 12.61 8.12 -12.82
C LEU A 58 14.12 8.22 -13.00
N ALA A 59 14.63 7.84 -14.16
CA ALA A 59 16.04 8.01 -14.53
C ALA A 59 16.37 9.40 -15.09
N THR A 60 15.40 10.32 -15.18
CA THR A 60 15.60 11.72 -15.54
C THR A 60 15.77 12.60 -14.30
N ASP A 61 15.88 13.92 -14.51
CA ASP A 61 15.87 14.91 -13.43
C ASP A 61 14.45 15.23 -12.88
N PHE A 62 13.43 14.52 -13.38
CA PHE A 62 12.05 14.71 -12.96
C PHE A 62 11.83 14.57 -11.45
N PRO A 63 12.38 13.54 -10.75
CA PRO A 63 12.25 13.41 -9.29
C PRO A 63 12.83 14.63 -8.54
N GLN A 64 13.95 15.16 -8.99
CA GLN A 64 14.62 16.33 -8.39
C GLN A 64 13.81 17.60 -8.59
N ARG A 65 13.32 17.84 -9.81
CA ARG A 65 12.41 18.95 -10.11
C ARG A 65 11.17 18.92 -9.24
N LEU A 66 10.61 17.72 -9.07
CA LEU A 66 9.42 17.52 -8.25
C LEU A 66 9.72 17.77 -6.76
N ALA A 67 10.87 17.29 -6.26
CA ALA A 67 11.32 17.56 -4.89
C ALA A 67 11.53 19.05 -4.63
N SER A 68 12.07 19.79 -5.58
CA SER A 68 12.23 21.25 -5.48
C SER A 68 10.89 21.99 -5.48
N ALA A 69 9.95 21.58 -6.34
CA ALA A 69 8.64 22.21 -6.45
C ALA A 69 7.75 21.94 -5.22
N TRP A 70 7.77 20.72 -4.68
CA TRP A 70 6.85 20.28 -3.62
C TRP A 70 7.49 20.20 -2.23
N GLY A 71 8.79 20.46 -2.12
CA GLY A 71 9.52 20.41 -0.85
C GLY A 71 8.97 21.37 0.21
N GLY A 72 8.48 22.54 -0.20
CA GLY A 72 7.78 23.46 0.70
C GLY A 72 6.50 22.87 1.29
N ALA A 73 5.70 22.18 0.47
CA ALA A 73 4.50 21.49 0.90
C ALA A 73 4.81 20.33 1.85
N MET A 74 5.88 19.56 1.58
CA MET A 74 6.33 18.49 2.48
C MET A 74 6.61 19.00 3.88
N ARG A 75 7.35 20.12 4.00
CA ARG A 75 7.63 20.74 5.30
C ARG A 75 6.38 21.27 5.97
N ARG A 76 5.52 22.00 5.23
CA ARG A 76 4.37 22.72 5.80
C ARG A 76 3.26 21.76 6.23
N PHE A 77 2.91 20.79 5.41
CA PHE A 77 1.73 19.93 5.64
C PHE A 77 2.07 18.62 6.35
N PHE A 78 3.22 18.03 6.04
CA PHE A 78 3.58 16.70 6.54
C PHE A 78 4.67 16.72 7.62
N HIS A 79 5.29 17.88 7.86
CA HIS A 79 6.47 18.04 8.72
C HIS A 79 7.58 17.04 8.37
N ALA A 80 7.76 16.83 7.07
CA ALA A 80 8.70 15.89 6.48
C ALA A 80 9.78 16.65 5.68
N PRO A 81 10.98 16.06 5.50
CA PRO A 81 12.02 16.65 4.68
C PRO A 81 11.56 16.85 3.23
N PRO A 82 12.05 17.90 2.54
CA PRO A 82 11.70 18.21 1.14
C PRO A 82 11.93 17.04 0.19
N GLU A 83 13.00 16.30 0.42
CA GLU A 83 13.43 15.14 -0.37
C GLU A 83 12.39 14.02 -0.37
N GLY A 84 11.54 13.97 0.66
CA GLY A 84 10.40 13.06 0.74
C GLY A 84 9.35 13.29 -0.37
N ALA A 85 9.33 14.48 -1.00
CA ALA A 85 8.46 14.75 -2.14
C ALA A 85 8.71 13.79 -3.31
N ALA A 86 9.97 13.42 -3.54
CA ALA A 86 10.32 12.43 -4.56
C ALA A 86 9.68 11.07 -4.26
N ALA A 87 9.75 10.59 -3.01
CA ALA A 87 9.15 9.32 -2.62
C ALA A 87 7.62 9.34 -2.78
N LEU A 88 6.95 10.44 -2.42
CA LEU A 88 5.51 10.60 -2.58
C LEU A 88 5.11 10.56 -4.06
N ALA A 89 5.76 11.35 -4.88
CA ALA A 89 5.45 11.46 -6.29
C ALA A 89 5.71 10.15 -7.06
N ILE A 90 6.86 9.52 -6.78
CA ILE A 90 7.21 8.23 -7.35
C ILE A 90 6.19 7.17 -6.96
N SER A 91 5.68 7.20 -5.72
CA SER A 91 4.66 6.26 -5.29
C SER A 91 3.33 6.45 -6.01
N LEU A 92 2.93 7.69 -6.24
CA LEU A 92 1.68 8.00 -6.94
C LEU A 92 1.76 7.69 -8.45
N LEU A 93 2.94 7.79 -9.06
CA LEU A 93 3.13 7.49 -10.48
C LEU A 93 3.46 6.02 -10.72
N GLY A 94 4.46 5.49 -10.00
CA GLY A 94 5.00 4.15 -10.22
C GLY A 94 4.29 3.05 -9.44
N GLY A 95 3.50 3.42 -8.43
CA GLY A 95 2.80 2.44 -7.59
C GLY A 95 3.71 1.67 -6.62
N TYR A 96 3.16 0.61 -6.04
CA TYR A 96 3.89 -0.29 -5.14
C TYR A 96 4.98 -1.07 -5.89
N PRO A 97 6.11 -1.36 -5.25
CA PRO A 97 6.61 -0.82 -3.99
C PRO A 97 7.57 0.37 -4.18
N MET A 98 7.41 1.15 -5.28
CA MET A 98 8.39 2.16 -5.70
C MET A 98 8.59 3.26 -4.65
N GLY A 99 7.52 3.74 -4.02
CA GLY A 99 7.63 4.76 -2.98
C GLY A 99 8.42 4.29 -1.76
N ALA A 100 8.18 3.06 -1.32
CA ALA A 100 8.93 2.45 -0.21
C ALA A 100 10.41 2.25 -0.58
N ARG A 101 10.70 1.80 -1.81
CA ARG A 101 12.06 1.64 -2.32
C ARG A 101 12.79 2.98 -2.36
N THR A 102 12.14 4.04 -2.84
CA THR A 102 12.72 5.39 -2.89
C THR A 102 13.03 5.91 -1.48
N ALA A 103 12.10 5.76 -0.52
CA ALA A 103 12.35 6.14 0.87
C ALA A 103 13.55 5.38 1.47
N ALA A 104 13.67 4.08 1.18
CA ALA A 104 14.80 3.26 1.61
C ALA A 104 16.12 3.71 0.98
N GLN A 105 16.14 4.01 -0.32
CA GLN A 105 17.31 4.52 -1.03
C GLN A 105 17.79 5.86 -0.48
N LEU A 106 16.86 6.80 -0.25
CA LEU A 106 17.19 8.10 0.35
C LEU A 106 17.77 7.97 1.77
N ALA A 107 17.31 6.97 2.54
CA ALA A 107 17.88 6.68 3.84
C ALA A 107 19.29 6.07 3.74
N GLN A 108 19.52 5.14 2.79
CA GLN A 108 20.83 4.53 2.56
C GLN A 108 21.87 5.54 2.05
N GLN A 109 21.44 6.52 1.26
CA GLN A 109 22.27 7.62 0.78
C GLN A 109 22.56 8.69 1.85
N GLY A 110 21.98 8.58 3.05
CA GLY A 110 22.13 9.57 4.11
C GLY A 110 21.34 10.87 3.88
N THR A 111 20.58 10.96 2.79
CA THR A 111 19.72 12.12 2.47
C THR A 111 18.57 12.27 3.45
N LEU A 112 18.02 11.13 3.93
CA LEU A 112 17.01 11.09 4.98
C LEU A 112 17.52 10.32 6.18
N THR A 113 17.06 10.73 7.38
CA THR A 113 17.24 9.88 8.56
C THR A 113 16.38 8.63 8.46
N GLN A 114 16.78 7.52 9.09
CA GLN A 114 15.94 6.31 9.15
C GLN A 114 14.55 6.59 9.75
N CYS A 115 14.46 7.55 10.68
CA CYS A 115 13.21 7.94 11.29
C CYS A 115 12.30 8.65 10.30
N ASP A 116 12.82 9.58 9.48
CA ASP A 116 12.04 10.33 8.51
C ASP A 116 11.64 9.44 7.33
N ALA A 117 12.57 8.64 6.80
CA ALA A 117 12.27 7.65 5.77
C ALA A 117 11.19 6.64 6.24
N GLY A 118 11.31 6.15 7.48
CA GLY A 118 10.27 5.29 8.08
C GLY A 118 8.91 5.97 8.17
N ARG A 119 8.84 7.27 8.49
CA ARG A 119 7.57 8.03 8.52
C ARG A 119 6.96 8.22 7.15
N LEU A 120 7.78 8.43 6.11
CA LEU A 120 7.31 8.51 4.74
C LEU A 120 6.57 7.25 4.30
N LEU A 121 6.96 6.07 4.78
CA LEU A 121 6.26 4.81 4.47
C LEU A 121 4.77 4.83 4.85
N ALA A 122 4.34 5.70 5.76
CA ALA A 122 2.94 5.79 6.15
C ALA A 122 2.04 6.31 5.02
N PHE A 123 2.57 7.13 4.09
CA PHE A 123 1.77 7.79 3.05
C PHE A 123 2.46 7.87 1.68
N CYS A 124 3.73 7.51 1.58
CA CYS A 124 4.50 7.50 0.33
C CYS A 124 4.66 6.10 -0.27
N ASN A 125 3.72 5.19 -0.05
CA ASN A 125 3.70 3.88 -0.69
C ASN A 125 2.27 3.56 -1.13
N ASN A 126 1.93 3.91 -2.37
CA ASN A 126 0.57 4.00 -2.89
C ASN A 126 0.36 3.14 -4.13
N THR A 127 -0.90 2.94 -4.51
CA THR A 127 -1.28 2.32 -5.78
C THR A 127 -1.10 3.32 -6.91
N GLY A 128 -0.44 2.89 -7.98
CA GLY A 128 -0.21 3.74 -9.16
C GLY A 128 -1.39 3.70 -10.16
N PRO A 129 -1.38 4.64 -11.14
CA PRO A 129 -2.41 4.74 -12.18
C PRO A 129 -2.60 3.46 -12.99
N ALA A 130 -1.53 2.68 -13.20
CA ALA A 130 -1.60 1.40 -13.93
C ALA A 130 -2.59 0.41 -13.29
N ILE A 131 -2.64 0.35 -11.96
CA ILE A 131 -3.60 -0.50 -11.25
C ILE A 131 -5.02 0.07 -11.38
N PHE A 132 -5.19 1.40 -11.25
CA PHE A 132 -6.53 2.00 -11.35
C PHE A 132 -7.11 1.90 -12.75
N PHE A 133 -6.40 2.40 -13.74
CA PHE A 133 -6.91 2.49 -15.11
C PHE A 133 -6.70 1.21 -15.91
N GLY A 134 -5.66 0.45 -15.61
CA GLY A 134 -5.39 -0.84 -16.24
C GLY A 134 -6.15 -1.98 -15.58
N LEU A 135 -5.76 -2.35 -14.35
CA LEU A 135 -6.31 -3.54 -13.69
C LEU A 135 -7.78 -3.35 -13.27
N ILE A 136 -8.10 -2.28 -12.50
CA ILE A 136 -9.45 -2.06 -11.99
C ILE A 136 -10.40 -1.74 -13.14
N GLY A 137 -10.02 -0.81 -14.02
CA GLY A 137 -10.82 -0.43 -15.18
C GLY A 137 -11.07 -1.60 -16.14
N GLY A 138 -10.07 -2.44 -16.37
CA GLY A 138 -10.19 -3.64 -17.19
C GLY A 138 -11.01 -4.79 -16.56
N THR A 139 -11.12 -4.82 -15.22
CA THR A 139 -11.79 -5.93 -14.52
C THR A 139 -13.23 -5.58 -14.11
N LEU A 140 -13.47 -4.36 -13.59
CA LEU A 140 -14.77 -4.02 -12.97
C LEU A 140 -15.72 -3.26 -13.93
N SER A 141 -15.30 -2.91 -15.12
CA SER A 141 -16.11 -2.15 -16.12
C SER A 141 -16.80 -0.91 -15.52
N LEU A 142 -16.14 -0.25 -14.56
CA LEU A 142 -16.67 0.95 -13.90
C LEU A 142 -16.70 2.13 -14.89
N PRO A 143 -17.75 2.98 -14.86
CA PRO A 143 -17.75 4.25 -15.59
C PRO A 143 -16.51 5.09 -15.27
N ALA A 144 -15.96 5.80 -16.27
CA ALA A 144 -14.72 6.58 -16.13
C ALA A 144 -14.77 7.58 -14.96
N GLY A 145 -15.94 8.20 -14.69
CA GLY A 145 -16.13 9.10 -13.56
C GLY A 145 -15.97 8.41 -12.20
N LEU A 146 -16.48 7.18 -12.04
CA LEU A 146 -16.32 6.40 -10.82
C LEU A 146 -14.87 5.95 -10.65
N LEU A 147 -14.21 5.53 -11.73
CA LEU A 147 -12.80 5.14 -11.69
C LEU A 147 -11.88 6.33 -11.31
N ALA A 148 -12.12 7.51 -11.89
CA ALA A 148 -11.45 8.74 -11.51
C ALA A 148 -11.74 9.13 -10.05
N GLY A 149 -12.96 8.95 -9.59
CA GLY A 149 -13.37 9.16 -8.19
C GLY A 149 -12.63 8.24 -7.23
N LEU A 150 -12.48 6.96 -7.53
CA LEU A 150 -11.68 6.01 -6.75
C LEU A 150 -10.22 6.46 -6.65
N TYR A 151 -9.64 6.91 -7.77
CA TYR A 151 -8.26 7.39 -7.77
C TYR A 151 -8.09 8.68 -6.96
N ALA A 152 -9.06 9.61 -7.08
CA ALA A 152 -9.07 10.83 -6.26
C ALA A 152 -9.18 10.52 -4.75
N ILE A 153 -10.08 9.61 -4.35
CA ILE A 153 -10.19 9.14 -2.97
C ILE A 153 -8.84 8.58 -2.49
N HIS A 154 -8.18 7.76 -3.31
CA HIS A 154 -6.89 7.16 -2.96
C HIS A 154 -5.80 8.22 -2.71
N ILE A 155 -5.67 9.21 -3.60
CA ILE A 155 -4.72 10.32 -3.43
C ILE A 155 -5.07 11.12 -2.17
N LEU A 156 -6.32 11.50 -1.99
CA LEU A 156 -6.77 12.26 -0.83
C LEU A 156 -6.54 11.50 0.48
N ALA A 157 -6.81 10.19 0.49
CA ALA A 157 -6.56 9.33 1.65
C ALA A 157 -5.07 9.24 1.99
N ALA A 158 -4.20 9.15 0.99
CA ALA A 158 -2.74 9.16 1.19
C ALA A 158 -2.26 10.49 1.80
N LEU A 159 -2.67 11.62 1.20
CA LEU A 159 -2.32 12.96 1.68
C LEU A 159 -2.88 13.23 3.09
N ALA A 160 -4.15 12.89 3.33
CA ALA A 160 -4.76 12.99 4.65
C ALA A 160 -4.01 12.15 5.69
N THR A 161 -3.61 10.92 5.35
CA THR A 161 -2.82 10.06 6.22
C THR A 161 -1.48 10.70 6.59
N GLY A 162 -0.78 11.29 5.60
CA GLY A 162 0.47 12.00 5.84
C GLY A 162 0.29 13.19 6.80
N TRP A 163 -0.79 13.96 6.62
CA TRP A 163 -1.13 15.09 7.50
C TRP A 163 -1.52 14.64 8.91
N LEU A 164 -2.32 13.59 9.04
CA LEU A 164 -2.82 13.09 10.32
C LEU A 164 -1.73 12.43 11.18
N LEU A 165 -0.82 11.69 10.55
CA LEU A 165 0.26 10.98 11.22
C LEU A 165 1.55 11.80 11.33
N ARG A 166 1.52 13.08 10.91
CA ARG A 166 2.68 13.97 11.01
C ARG A 166 3.18 14.11 12.45
N PRO A 167 4.49 14.24 12.69
CA PRO A 167 5.03 14.56 14.01
C PRO A 167 4.63 15.99 14.41
N PRO A 168 4.69 16.34 15.69
CA PRO A 168 4.65 17.74 16.11
C PRO A 168 5.71 18.54 15.38
N ALA A 169 5.41 19.82 15.09
CA ALA A 169 6.42 20.70 14.53
C ALA A 169 7.59 20.79 15.52
N SER A 170 8.79 20.43 15.05
CA SER A 170 10.00 20.61 15.84
C SER A 170 10.64 21.95 15.44
N PRO A 171 10.96 22.83 16.40
CA PRO A 171 11.70 24.05 16.12
C PRO A 171 13.09 23.79 15.51
N GLN A 172 13.59 22.57 15.62
CA GLN A 172 14.91 22.13 15.15
C GLN A 172 14.91 21.42 13.78
N ALA A 173 13.83 21.47 13.01
CA ALA A 173 13.90 21.15 11.59
C ALA A 173 14.53 22.32 10.81
N GLY A 174 15.68 22.78 11.29
CA GLY A 174 16.61 23.51 10.44
C GLY A 174 16.95 22.66 9.22
N PRO A 175 17.44 23.23 8.12
CA PRO A 175 17.92 22.43 7.01
C PRO A 175 18.87 21.42 7.61
N ALA A 176 18.49 20.13 7.57
CA ALA A 176 19.48 19.08 7.74
C ALA A 176 20.60 19.53 6.82
N ALA A 177 21.78 19.78 7.40
CA ALA A 177 22.90 20.26 6.64
C ALA A 177 22.89 19.44 5.36
N LEU A 178 22.53 20.07 4.25
CA LEU A 178 22.62 19.45 2.94
C LEU A 178 24.00 18.86 2.97
N GLY A 179 24.08 17.55 3.13
CA GLY A 179 25.36 16.89 3.11
C GLY A 179 25.97 17.30 1.78
N GLN A 180 26.97 18.18 1.85
CA GLN A 180 27.72 18.70 0.71
C GLN A 180 28.38 17.55 -0.08
N ASN A 181 28.04 16.33 0.25
CA ASN A 181 28.46 15.06 -0.35
C ASN A 181 27.37 14.34 -1.15
N ALA A 182 26.31 15.03 -1.59
CA ALA A 182 25.61 14.50 -2.75
C ALA A 182 26.61 14.57 -3.91
N PRO A 183 27.17 13.45 -4.40
CA PRO A 183 28.01 13.53 -5.59
C PRO A 183 27.16 14.15 -6.67
N GLY A 184 27.65 15.23 -7.28
CA GLY A 184 27.03 15.97 -8.37
C GLY A 184 26.90 15.18 -9.67
N HIS A 185 26.55 13.93 -9.58
CA HIS A 185 26.20 13.08 -10.70
C HIS A 185 24.69 13.17 -10.83
N GLY A 186 24.22 13.88 -11.84
CA GLY A 186 22.85 13.74 -12.33
C GLY A 186 22.53 12.25 -12.49
N PRO A 187 21.25 11.88 -12.47
CA PRO A 187 20.87 10.48 -12.60
C PRO A 187 21.56 9.89 -13.83
N ALA A 188 22.30 8.78 -13.63
CA ALA A 188 22.94 8.11 -14.76
C ALA A 188 21.84 7.68 -15.75
N PRO A 189 22.01 7.95 -17.06
CA PRO A 189 21.01 7.59 -18.05
C PRO A 189 20.76 6.08 -17.98
N LEU A 190 19.50 5.70 -17.79
CA LEU A 190 19.08 4.30 -17.78
C LEU A 190 18.89 3.84 -19.23
N PRO A 191 19.67 2.87 -19.73
CA PRO A 191 19.44 2.29 -21.06
C PRO A 191 18.01 1.75 -21.18
N VAL A 192 17.37 1.95 -22.32
CA VAL A 192 16.00 1.48 -22.58
C VAL A 192 15.89 -0.03 -22.35
N SER A 193 16.87 -0.83 -22.81
CA SER A 193 16.93 -2.27 -22.56
C SER A 193 16.90 -2.64 -21.08
N GLN A 194 17.60 -1.87 -20.24
CA GLN A 194 17.62 -2.07 -18.80
C GLN A 194 16.28 -1.66 -18.17
N ALA A 195 15.66 -0.56 -18.64
CA ALA A 195 14.34 -0.15 -18.20
C ALA A 195 13.27 -1.23 -18.51
N VAL A 196 13.33 -1.80 -19.72
CA VAL A 196 12.47 -2.91 -20.14
C VAL A 196 12.68 -4.14 -19.25
N TRP A 197 13.94 -4.54 -19.02
CA TRP A 197 14.25 -5.69 -18.17
C TRP A 197 13.77 -5.49 -16.72
N GLN A 198 13.98 -4.32 -16.14
CA GLN A 198 13.49 -4.00 -14.80
C GLN A 198 11.96 -4.02 -14.72
N ALA A 199 11.29 -3.51 -15.76
CA ALA A 199 9.83 -3.55 -15.86
C ALA A 199 9.32 -5.00 -15.96
N PHE A 200 9.96 -5.83 -16.76
CA PHE A 200 9.64 -7.26 -16.88
C PHE A 200 9.78 -7.98 -15.53
N CYS A 201 10.93 -7.83 -14.86
CA CYS A 201 11.16 -8.43 -13.55
C CYS A 201 10.14 -7.98 -12.51
N SER A 202 9.76 -6.70 -12.53
CA SER A 202 8.75 -6.16 -11.61
C SER A 202 7.38 -6.75 -11.87
N THR A 203 6.95 -6.81 -13.13
CA THR A 203 5.66 -7.38 -13.53
C THR A 203 5.61 -8.88 -13.24
N ALA A 204 6.67 -9.62 -13.60
CA ALA A 204 6.78 -11.05 -13.34
C ALA A 204 6.71 -11.39 -11.84
N ARG A 205 7.35 -10.57 -10.98
CA ARG A 205 7.25 -10.73 -9.52
C ARG A 205 5.81 -10.55 -9.04
N ILE A 206 5.09 -9.55 -9.55
CA ILE A 206 3.67 -9.34 -9.21
C ILE A 206 2.85 -10.55 -9.64
N CYS A 207 3.03 -11.04 -10.87
CA CYS A 207 2.34 -12.24 -11.36
C CYS A 207 2.64 -13.47 -10.48
N ALA A 208 3.90 -13.70 -10.11
CA ALA A 208 4.27 -14.82 -9.24
C ALA A 208 3.54 -14.76 -7.88
N LEU A 209 3.43 -13.57 -7.30
CA LEU A 209 2.71 -13.38 -6.03
C LEU A 209 1.19 -13.53 -6.19
N ILE A 210 0.61 -13.03 -7.29
CA ILE A 210 -0.81 -13.27 -7.61
C ILE A 210 -1.08 -14.78 -7.66
N LEU A 211 -0.24 -15.55 -8.35
CA LEU A 211 -0.39 -16.99 -8.44
C LEU A 211 -0.24 -17.69 -7.08
N ALA A 212 0.73 -17.28 -6.28
CA ALA A 212 0.92 -17.84 -4.93
C ALA A 212 -0.31 -17.58 -4.04
N PHE A 213 -0.82 -16.35 -4.01
CA PHE A 213 -2.02 -16.02 -3.24
C PHE A 213 -3.28 -16.64 -3.85
N ARG A 214 -3.34 -16.81 -5.17
CA ARG A 214 -4.43 -17.53 -5.82
C ARG A 214 -4.46 -19.00 -5.42
N ALA A 215 -3.29 -19.63 -5.29
CA ALA A 215 -3.18 -20.99 -4.76
C ALA A 215 -3.72 -21.10 -3.33
N VAL A 216 -3.33 -20.17 -2.46
CA VAL A 216 -3.85 -20.09 -1.07
C VAL A 216 -5.36 -19.91 -1.07
N LEU A 217 -5.89 -18.97 -1.87
CA LEU A 217 -7.34 -18.73 -1.99
C LEU A 217 -8.08 -19.94 -2.55
N GLY A 218 -7.49 -20.68 -3.50
CA GLY A 218 -8.07 -21.91 -4.03
C GLY A 218 -8.21 -23.00 -2.98
N VAL A 219 -7.18 -23.17 -2.15
CA VAL A 219 -7.23 -24.13 -1.01
C VAL A 219 -8.24 -23.67 0.03
N LEU A 220 -8.21 -22.40 0.43
CA LEU A 220 -9.16 -21.86 1.41
C LEU A 220 -10.60 -21.93 0.91
N GLY A 221 -10.83 -21.63 -0.36
CA GLY A 221 -12.15 -21.72 -1.00
C GLY A 221 -12.68 -23.16 -1.02
N ALA A 222 -11.84 -24.14 -1.33
CA ALA A 222 -12.21 -25.55 -1.32
C ALA A 222 -12.55 -26.03 0.10
N VAL A 223 -11.75 -25.64 1.11
CA VAL A 223 -12.04 -25.96 2.52
C VAL A 223 -13.33 -25.28 2.98
N LEU A 224 -13.53 -24.01 2.63
CA LEU A 224 -14.75 -23.29 2.98
C LEU A 224 -15.99 -23.87 2.31
N ALA A 225 -15.90 -24.27 1.04
CA ALA A 225 -16.99 -24.95 0.32
C ALA A 225 -17.38 -26.27 0.98
N PHE A 226 -16.43 -26.99 1.56
CA PHE A 226 -16.69 -28.22 2.30
C PHE A 226 -17.30 -27.95 3.69
N CYS A 227 -16.73 -27.01 4.45
CA CYS A 227 -17.13 -26.75 5.84
C CYS A 227 -18.36 -25.84 5.97
N ALA A 228 -18.54 -24.88 5.06
CA ALA A 228 -19.57 -23.86 5.11
C ALA A 228 -20.02 -23.44 3.70
N PRO A 229 -20.70 -24.33 2.94
CA PRO A 229 -21.03 -24.10 1.52
C PRO A 229 -21.89 -22.85 1.30
N GLN A 230 -22.79 -22.53 2.21
CA GLN A 230 -23.61 -21.31 2.14
C GLN A 230 -22.77 -20.02 2.22
N LEU A 231 -21.72 -20.01 3.03
CA LEU A 231 -20.80 -18.87 3.13
C LEU A 231 -19.88 -18.79 1.91
N ALA A 232 -19.42 -19.94 1.41
CA ALA A 232 -18.58 -20.04 0.23
C ALA A 232 -19.28 -19.53 -1.04
N ALA A 233 -20.61 -19.65 -1.11
CA ALA A 233 -21.40 -19.16 -2.25
C ALA A 233 -21.61 -17.63 -2.23
N GLN A 234 -21.27 -16.93 -1.15
CA GLN A 234 -21.48 -15.48 -1.05
C GLN A 234 -20.32 -14.69 -1.66
N PRO A 235 -20.58 -13.78 -2.61
CA PRO A 235 -19.50 -13.07 -3.32
C PRO A 235 -18.74 -12.06 -2.41
N ILE A 236 -19.43 -11.38 -1.48
CA ILE A 236 -18.80 -10.38 -0.62
C ILE A 236 -17.77 -10.99 0.35
N PRO A 237 -18.06 -12.05 1.12
CA PRO A 237 -17.05 -12.70 1.95
C PRO A 237 -15.85 -13.22 1.16
N ALA A 238 -16.08 -13.79 -0.02
CA ALA A 238 -15.01 -14.24 -0.92
C ALA A 238 -14.13 -13.08 -1.38
N ALA A 239 -14.73 -11.96 -1.79
CA ALA A 239 -14.02 -10.76 -2.20
C ALA A 239 -13.22 -10.13 -1.03
N LEU A 240 -13.80 -10.10 0.18
CA LEU A 240 -13.12 -9.61 1.39
C LEU A 240 -11.88 -10.46 1.72
N ALA A 241 -11.99 -11.78 1.68
CA ALA A 241 -10.86 -12.68 1.92
C ALA A 241 -9.76 -12.49 0.86
N ALA A 242 -10.15 -12.41 -0.42
CA ALA A 242 -9.23 -12.20 -1.52
C ALA A 242 -8.53 -10.83 -1.42
N GLY A 243 -9.28 -9.74 -1.21
CA GLY A 243 -8.74 -8.38 -1.13
C GLY A 243 -7.89 -8.13 0.11
N PHE A 244 -8.18 -8.84 1.21
CA PHE A 244 -7.31 -8.82 2.39
C PHE A 244 -5.93 -9.43 2.10
N LEU A 245 -5.89 -10.52 1.35
CA LEU A 245 -4.67 -11.24 1.02
C LEU A 245 -3.89 -10.58 -0.12
N ASP A 246 -4.59 -10.23 -1.20
CA ASP A 246 -3.94 -9.75 -2.41
C ASP A 246 -4.87 -8.83 -3.21
N LEU A 247 -4.37 -7.64 -3.56
CA LEU A 247 -5.17 -6.62 -4.25
C LEU A 247 -5.71 -7.09 -5.61
N PRO A 248 -4.88 -7.59 -6.55
CA PRO A 248 -5.38 -8.09 -7.84
C PRO A 248 -6.43 -9.20 -7.73
N ASN A 249 -6.24 -10.14 -6.82
CA ASN A 249 -7.22 -11.20 -6.58
C ASN A 249 -8.51 -10.67 -5.94
N GLY A 250 -8.40 -9.67 -5.05
CA GLY A 250 -9.54 -8.97 -4.49
C GLY A 250 -10.37 -8.25 -5.56
N ILE A 251 -9.71 -7.52 -6.47
CA ILE A 251 -10.38 -6.85 -7.59
C ILE A 251 -11.07 -7.85 -8.51
N ALA A 252 -10.43 -8.97 -8.84
CA ALA A 252 -11.05 -10.02 -9.65
C ALA A 252 -12.29 -10.62 -8.95
N ALA A 253 -12.24 -10.83 -7.64
CA ALA A 253 -13.37 -11.34 -6.88
C ALA A 253 -14.53 -10.33 -6.78
N LEU A 254 -14.25 -9.01 -6.80
CA LEU A 254 -15.28 -7.97 -6.83
C LEU A 254 -16.14 -8.01 -8.07
N ALA A 255 -15.66 -8.53 -9.19
CA ALA A 255 -16.45 -8.65 -10.43
C ALA A 255 -17.71 -9.54 -10.22
N ALA A 256 -17.68 -10.46 -9.25
CA ALA A 256 -18.84 -11.29 -8.90
C ALA A 256 -19.83 -10.62 -7.92
N VAL A 257 -19.51 -9.45 -7.37
CA VAL A 257 -20.40 -8.70 -6.46
C VAL A 257 -21.42 -7.92 -7.30
N PRO A 258 -22.73 -8.19 -7.16
CA PRO A 258 -23.73 -7.60 -8.07
C PRO A 258 -23.99 -6.10 -7.82
N ASP A 259 -23.80 -5.62 -6.59
CA ASP A 259 -24.08 -4.23 -6.22
C ASP A 259 -22.90 -3.29 -6.59
N PRO A 260 -23.09 -2.33 -7.50
CA PRO A 260 -22.03 -1.38 -7.89
C PRO A 260 -21.56 -0.48 -6.74
N ALA A 261 -22.42 -0.17 -5.77
CA ALA A 261 -22.03 0.63 -4.60
C ALA A 261 -21.08 -0.18 -3.70
N ALA A 262 -21.39 -1.45 -3.45
CA ALA A 262 -20.50 -2.37 -2.73
C ALA A 262 -19.20 -2.60 -3.47
N GLN A 263 -19.21 -2.77 -4.81
CA GLN A 263 -18.00 -2.85 -5.62
C GLN A 263 -17.12 -1.62 -5.44
N PHE A 264 -17.69 -0.42 -5.54
CA PHE A 264 -16.96 0.83 -5.41
C PHE A 264 -16.35 1.00 -4.01
N LEU A 265 -17.14 0.76 -2.96
CA LEU A 265 -16.70 0.86 -1.57
C LEU A 265 -15.59 -0.13 -1.25
N LEU A 266 -15.79 -1.40 -1.58
CA LEU A 266 -14.80 -2.46 -1.32
C LEU A 266 -13.53 -2.25 -2.14
N CYS A 267 -13.66 -1.85 -3.42
CA CYS A 267 -12.52 -1.52 -4.25
C CYS A 267 -11.69 -0.39 -3.63
N SER A 268 -12.33 0.68 -3.15
CA SER A 268 -11.66 1.78 -2.45
C SER A 268 -10.89 1.29 -1.21
N VAL A 269 -11.50 0.43 -0.40
CA VAL A 269 -10.84 -0.15 0.78
C VAL A 269 -9.67 -1.05 0.38
N PHE A 270 -9.84 -1.92 -0.61
CA PHE A 270 -8.79 -2.85 -1.05
C PHE A 270 -7.57 -2.12 -1.61
N VAL A 271 -7.78 -1.09 -2.43
CA VAL A 271 -6.70 -0.27 -2.97
C VAL A 271 -5.90 0.43 -1.87
N ASN A 272 -6.56 0.86 -0.80
CA ASN A 272 -5.92 1.56 0.31
C ASN A 272 -5.31 0.61 1.35
N TRP A 273 -5.83 -0.61 1.49
CA TRP A 273 -5.21 -1.69 2.25
C TRP A 273 -4.02 -2.30 1.51
N ALA A 274 -4.16 -2.49 0.21
CA ALA A 274 -3.18 -3.04 -0.71
C ALA A 274 -2.97 -4.57 -0.64
N GLY A 275 -3.52 -5.26 0.35
CA GLY A 275 -3.34 -6.71 0.56
C GLY A 275 -2.03 -7.08 1.26
N LEU A 276 -2.00 -8.24 1.92
CA LEU A 276 -0.80 -8.78 2.57
C LEU A 276 0.37 -8.96 1.60
N CYS A 277 0.08 -9.28 0.34
CA CYS A 277 1.06 -9.41 -0.73
C CYS A 277 1.93 -8.13 -0.85
N ILE A 278 1.30 -6.95 -0.88
CA ILE A 278 2.01 -5.66 -0.97
C ILE A 278 2.76 -5.35 0.33
N HIS A 279 2.24 -5.75 1.49
CA HIS A 279 2.99 -5.60 2.75
C HIS A 279 4.28 -6.43 2.75
N LEU A 280 4.27 -7.64 2.19
CA LEU A 280 5.47 -8.44 1.99
C LEU A 280 6.45 -7.78 1.02
N GLN A 281 5.97 -7.32 -0.15
CA GLN A 281 6.80 -6.58 -1.11
C GLN A 281 7.42 -5.32 -0.50
N THR A 282 6.65 -4.60 0.33
CA THR A 282 7.14 -3.41 1.03
C THR A 282 8.21 -3.79 2.04
N SER A 283 8.01 -4.87 2.79
CA SER A 283 9.01 -5.38 3.74
C SER A 283 10.34 -5.68 3.04
N ASP A 284 10.30 -6.36 1.90
CA ASP A 284 11.48 -6.67 1.10
C ASP A 284 12.17 -5.39 0.59
N ALA A 285 11.37 -4.43 0.12
CA ALA A 285 11.88 -3.17 -0.43
C ALA A 285 12.60 -2.30 0.62
N VAL A 286 12.17 -2.36 1.89
CA VAL A 286 12.74 -1.54 2.98
C VAL A 286 13.77 -2.27 3.83
N ALA A 287 13.91 -3.59 3.68
CA ALA A 287 14.85 -4.40 4.44
C ALA A 287 16.31 -3.93 4.33
N PRO A 288 16.83 -3.53 3.13
CA PRO A 288 18.20 -3.07 3.00
C PRO A 288 18.54 -1.81 3.80
N ALA A 289 17.53 -0.96 4.09
CA ALA A 289 17.67 0.25 4.91
C ALA A 289 17.22 0.05 6.36
N ALA A 290 16.83 -1.17 6.73
CA ALA A 290 16.29 -1.52 8.06
C ALA A 290 15.14 -0.62 8.52
N LEU A 291 14.28 -0.15 7.59
CA LEU A 291 13.16 0.70 7.94
C LEU A 291 12.03 -0.09 8.62
N PRO A 292 11.44 0.43 9.69
CA PRO A 292 10.42 -0.30 10.44
C PRO A 292 9.07 -0.29 9.72
N LEU A 293 8.58 -1.46 9.32
CA LEU A 293 7.30 -1.67 8.62
C LEU A 293 6.07 -1.16 9.38
N ARG A 294 6.17 -0.99 10.71
CA ARG A 294 5.07 -0.47 11.55
C ARG A 294 4.50 0.86 11.08
N TYR A 295 5.31 1.73 10.47
CA TYR A 295 4.82 3.02 9.93
C TYR A 295 3.95 2.79 8.70
N HIS A 296 4.38 1.89 7.81
CA HIS A 296 3.58 1.49 6.65
C HIS A 296 2.23 0.90 7.07
N LEU A 297 2.22 -0.08 7.97
CA LEU A 297 0.97 -0.72 8.42
C LEU A 297 0.01 0.29 9.07
N ARG A 298 0.51 1.19 9.93
CA ARG A 298 -0.32 2.25 10.53
C ARG A 298 -0.86 3.21 9.48
N GLY A 299 -0.02 3.55 8.51
CA GLY A 299 -0.43 4.39 7.38
C GLY A 299 -1.54 3.74 6.58
N LYS A 300 -1.42 2.46 6.24
CA LYS A 300 -2.45 1.72 5.48
C LYS A 300 -3.77 1.62 6.24
N LEU A 301 -3.76 1.35 7.53
CA LEU A 301 -4.98 1.35 8.35
C LEU A 301 -5.65 2.74 8.40
N CYS A 302 -4.87 3.81 8.55
CA CYS A 302 -5.38 5.17 8.50
C CYS A 302 -5.94 5.51 7.11
N GLN A 303 -5.22 5.14 6.05
CA GLN A 303 -5.62 5.36 4.67
C GLN A 303 -6.92 4.62 4.32
N CYS A 304 -7.08 3.37 4.77
CA CYS A 304 -8.33 2.62 4.64
C CYS A 304 -9.51 3.32 5.33
N ALA A 305 -9.31 3.79 6.56
CA ALA A 305 -10.38 4.47 7.30
C ALA A 305 -10.82 5.77 6.61
N VAL A 306 -9.87 6.56 6.11
CA VAL A 306 -10.18 7.78 5.35
C VAL A 306 -10.88 7.43 4.04
N ALA A 307 -10.38 6.44 3.30
CA ALA A 307 -10.98 6.02 2.04
C ALA A 307 -12.40 5.49 2.24
N ALA A 308 -12.62 4.63 3.23
CA ALA A 308 -13.96 4.13 3.55
C ALA A 308 -14.94 5.26 3.89
N ALA A 309 -14.49 6.26 4.65
CA ALA A 309 -15.30 7.43 5.00
C ALA A 309 -15.65 8.28 3.78
N LEU A 310 -14.77 8.41 2.81
CA LEU A 310 -14.99 9.21 1.60
C LEU A 310 -15.80 8.47 0.52
N SER A 311 -15.77 7.14 0.51
CA SER A 311 -16.28 6.35 -0.62
C SER A 311 -17.79 6.48 -0.80
N GLY A 312 -18.57 6.39 0.28
CA GLY A 312 -20.04 6.55 0.21
C GLY A 312 -20.44 7.92 -0.34
N PRO A 313 -20.00 9.02 0.29
CA PRO A 313 -20.29 10.39 -0.18
C PRO A 313 -19.88 10.63 -1.64
N VAL A 314 -18.66 10.22 -2.03
CA VAL A 314 -18.17 10.40 -3.40
C VAL A 314 -18.99 9.59 -4.40
N TYR A 315 -19.33 8.34 -4.08
CA TYR A 315 -20.19 7.51 -4.92
C TYR A 315 -21.55 8.17 -5.16
N CYS A 316 -22.22 8.60 -4.09
CA CYS A 316 -23.52 9.26 -4.18
C CYS A 316 -23.45 10.57 -4.98
N CYS A 317 -22.40 11.37 -4.76
CA CYS A 317 -22.17 12.61 -5.51
C CYS A 317 -22.02 12.33 -7.02
N LEU A 318 -21.18 11.34 -7.39
CA LEU A 318 -20.95 10.98 -8.78
C LEU A 318 -22.15 10.31 -9.46
N ARG A 319 -23.12 9.80 -8.68
CA ARG A 319 -24.38 9.23 -9.15
C ARG A 319 -25.54 10.24 -9.11
N GLY A 320 -25.28 11.50 -8.71
CA GLY A 320 -26.32 12.54 -8.63
C GLY A 320 -27.36 12.29 -7.54
N GLN A 321 -26.98 11.65 -6.42
CA GLN A 321 -27.90 11.34 -5.32
C GLN A 321 -27.87 12.45 -4.26
N ASP A 322 -29.04 12.90 -3.81
CA ASP A 322 -29.21 14.02 -2.85
C ASP A 322 -28.66 13.72 -1.44
N THR A 323 -28.44 12.43 -1.13
CA THR A 323 -27.91 11.99 0.17
C THR A 323 -26.40 12.23 0.35
N ALA A 324 -25.69 12.68 -0.68
CA ALA A 324 -24.24 12.86 -0.64
C ALA A 324 -23.79 13.80 0.49
N ALA A 325 -24.47 14.92 0.70
CA ALA A 325 -24.12 15.90 1.73
C ALA A 325 -24.26 15.33 3.15
N ALA A 326 -25.35 14.57 3.43
CA ALA A 326 -25.56 13.92 4.73
C ALA A 326 -24.51 12.84 5.01
N LEU A 327 -24.14 12.07 3.99
CA LEU A 327 -23.10 11.06 4.09
C LEU A 327 -21.70 11.69 4.28
N PHE A 328 -21.41 12.85 3.66
CA PHE A 328 -20.19 13.61 3.92
C PHE A 328 -20.09 14.06 5.37
N ALA A 329 -21.18 14.61 5.91
CA ALA A 329 -21.23 15.03 7.32
C ALA A 329 -21.01 13.84 8.26
N ALA A 330 -21.70 12.72 8.05
CA ALA A 330 -21.55 11.51 8.84
C ALA A 330 -20.13 10.94 8.74
N ALA A 331 -19.55 10.89 7.55
CA ALA A 331 -18.18 10.44 7.33
C ALA A 331 -17.15 11.30 8.04
N LEU A 332 -17.31 12.62 8.03
CA LEU A 332 -16.44 13.56 8.74
C LEU A 332 -16.50 13.35 10.26
N VAL A 333 -17.69 13.14 10.82
CA VAL A 333 -17.90 12.89 12.26
C VAL A 333 -17.23 11.56 12.67
N LEU A 334 -17.45 10.49 11.91
CA LEU A 334 -16.82 9.18 12.17
C LEU A 334 -15.31 9.25 12.06
N LEU A 335 -14.80 9.95 11.06
CA LEU A 335 -13.37 10.15 10.86
C LEU A 335 -12.76 10.96 12.01
N ALA A 336 -13.41 12.05 12.43
CA ALA A 336 -12.97 12.86 13.55
C ALA A 336 -12.89 12.03 14.85
N GLY A 337 -13.92 11.22 15.14
CA GLY A 337 -13.95 10.33 16.31
C GLY A 337 -12.85 9.25 16.26
N PHE A 338 -12.60 8.66 15.11
CA PHE A 338 -11.52 7.69 14.90
C PHE A 338 -10.14 8.34 15.13
N LEU A 339 -9.93 9.53 14.58
CA LEU A 339 -8.68 10.26 14.71
C LEU A 339 -8.40 10.71 16.15
N GLN A 340 -9.43 11.12 16.88
CA GLN A 340 -9.32 11.46 18.30
C GLN A 340 -8.84 10.24 19.11
N LYS A 341 -9.38 9.03 18.84
CA LYS A 341 -8.93 7.78 19.48
C LYS A 341 -7.47 7.47 19.17
N ILE A 342 -7.04 7.66 17.92
CA ILE A 342 -5.63 7.46 17.52
C ILE A 342 -4.72 8.46 18.26
N LYS A 343 -5.10 9.74 18.30
CA LYS A 343 -4.33 10.80 18.98
C LYS A 343 -4.12 10.49 20.45
N VAL A 344 -5.19 10.15 21.16
CA VAL A 344 -5.16 9.75 22.58
C VAL A 344 -4.26 8.53 22.80
N LYS A 345 -4.36 7.50 21.95
CA LYS A 345 -3.53 6.28 22.06
C LYS A 345 -2.04 6.55 21.82
N VAL A 346 -1.72 7.50 20.92
CA VAL A 346 -0.34 7.94 20.64
C VAL A 346 0.22 8.74 21.82
N GLU A 347 -0.56 9.62 22.44
CA GLU A 347 -0.14 10.41 23.60
C GLU A 347 0.11 9.53 24.83
N ILE A 348 -0.76 8.57 25.12
CA ILE A 348 -0.57 7.59 26.20
C ILE A 348 0.71 6.78 25.99
N SER A 349 0.97 6.33 24.75
CA SER A 349 2.19 5.60 24.38
C SER A 349 3.47 6.45 24.53
N ARG A 350 3.37 7.78 24.31
CA ARG A 350 4.47 8.72 24.51
C ARG A 350 4.73 8.97 25.99
N GLY A 351 3.69 9.16 26.79
CA GLY A 351 3.80 9.33 28.25
C GLY A 351 4.46 8.12 28.92
N LYS A 352 4.09 6.91 28.53
CA LYS A 352 4.72 5.67 29.03
C LYS A 352 6.21 5.59 28.68
N ARG A 353 6.61 5.95 27.45
CA ARG A 353 8.03 5.94 27.01
C ARG A 353 8.86 7.04 27.71
N TYR A 354 8.28 8.22 27.90
CA TYR A 354 8.94 9.30 28.66
C TYR A 354 9.21 8.87 30.09
N ASN A 355 8.22 8.28 30.76
CA ASN A 355 8.36 7.80 32.15
C ASN A 355 9.37 6.63 32.28
N GLN A 356 9.44 5.73 31.30
CA GLN A 356 10.45 4.67 31.25
C GLN A 356 11.87 5.22 31.09
N ARG A 357 12.08 6.22 30.20
CA ARG A 357 13.38 6.90 30.05
C ARG A 357 13.78 7.66 31.32
N LYS A 358 12.85 8.34 31.97
CA LYS A 358 13.10 9.06 33.25
C LYS A 358 13.47 8.11 34.39
N LYS A 359 12.87 6.89 34.43
CA LYS A 359 13.24 5.82 35.37
C LYS A 359 14.60 5.22 35.08
N ALA A 360 14.97 5.04 33.81
CA ALA A 360 16.27 4.52 33.39
C ALA A 360 17.41 5.49 33.74
N TRP A 361 17.15 6.82 33.67
CA TRP A 361 18.14 7.88 34.01
C TRP A 361 18.37 8.08 35.52
N LYS A 362 17.42 7.62 36.34
CA LYS A 362 17.50 7.73 37.82
C LYS A 362 18.07 6.48 38.49
N ARG A 363 18.57 5.48 37.77
CA ARG A 363 19.30 4.35 38.36
C ARG A 363 20.74 4.78 38.56
N PRO A 364 21.23 4.86 39.81
CA PRO A 364 22.67 5.08 40.08
C PRO A 364 23.45 3.88 39.51
N ALA A 365 24.69 4.19 39.08
CA ALA A 365 25.66 3.21 38.58
C ALA A 365 26.08 2.27 39.70
#